data_fe097575e58a2c6e1fe0bf95849249b1
#
_entry.id   fe097575e58a2c6e1fe0bf95849249b1
#
_cell.length_a   1.000
_cell.length_b   1.000
_cell.length_c   1.000
_cell.angle_alpha   90.00
_cell.angle_beta   90.00
_cell.angle_gamma   90.00
#
_symmetry.space_group_name_H-M   'P 1'
#
loop_
_entity.id
_entity.type
_entity.pdbx_description
1 polymer ?
#
loop_
_entity_poly.entity_id
_entity_poly.type
_entity_poly.pdbx_seq_one_letter_code
_entity_poly.pdbx_strand_id
1 'polypeptide(L)'
;MDRPNPDYPVLVIGAGPAGLATAACLSRRGIAHRLLERGDALGASWRRTYDSLVLHTGRHMSTLPGLDYPRGTPLFPTRDQFVRYLQDYASTHGLRIETGCDVTTLRRSAHGWAATLGNGARIEGSSAVVCSGIMANPRVPELAGRDAFRGELLHSVDYRRADRFVGRRVLVVGVGNSGGEIGSELAQAGAQVTVLVRTGANVVPLAIAGIPIQYLSHAMRKLPRAAQEWVVKRVQRLTEVRRGPPVFPRPPHSALDAIPIIGFNLVDAIKAGRARVQLGTIDHLTADGAVFSDGTSAPFDAIILATGFAPALRMLDDLIACDAKGFARRRDRVTSADQPGLYFVGHNYDATGGIANIRRDAPIVAEHIAVCRATAARMAKQRARAQERMQAKDGAQATHQAMASAATPGSPAVSPPDTNVPPTASSSG
;
A
#
# COMPACT_ATOMS: atom_id res chain seq x y z
N MET A 1 7.88 25.37 -4.67
CA MET A 1 7.27 24.05 -4.37
C MET A 1 5.80 24.15 -4.70
N ASP A 2 5.38 23.50 -5.77
CA ASP A 2 3.98 23.51 -6.20
C ASP A 2 3.10 22.88 -5.13
N ARG A 3 2.19 23.69 -4.60
CA ARG A 3 1.27 23.23 -3.56
C ARG A 3 0.09 22.52 -4.20
N PRO A 4 -0.48 21.51 -3.52
CA PRO A 4 -1.66 20.79 -4.03
C PRO A 4 -2.78 21.79 -4.33
N ASN A 5 -3.29 21.76 -5.56
CA ASN A 5 -4.44 22.58 -5.93
C ASN A 5 -5.72 21.94 -5.35
N PRO A 6 -6.44 22.60 -4.41
CA PRO A 6 -7.62 22.03 -3.77
C PRO A 6 -8.81 21.80 -4.71
N ASP A 7 -8.83 22.39 -5.90
CA ASP A 7 -9.89 22.19 -6.89
C ASP A 7 -9.82 20.81 -7.57
N TYR A 8 -8.67 20.13 -7.46
CA TYR A 8 -8.51 18.79 -8.01
C TYR A 8 -8.81 17.71 -6.96
N PRO A 9 -9.37 16.55 -7.38
CA PRO A 9 -9.65 15.44 -6.48
C PRO A 9 -8.37 14.83 -5.91
N VAL A 10 -8.51 14.08 -4.81
CA VAL A 10 -7.45 13.19 -4.30
C VAL A 10 -7.46 11.90 -5.13
N LEU A 11 -6.32 11.45 -5.62
CA LEU A 11 -6.18 10.15 -6.29
C LEU A 11 -5.96 9.07 -5.23
N VAL A 12 -6.86 8.11 -5.15
CA VAL A 12 -6.73 6.91 -4.29
C VAL A 12 -6.50 5.72 -5.21
N ILE A 13 -5.31 5.09 -5.12
CA ILE A 13 -4.85 4.06 -6.05
C ILE A 13 -4.98 2.68 -5.44
N GLY A 14 -5.92 1.88 -5.93
CA GLY A 14 -6.31 0.56 -5.46
C GLY A 14 -7.57 0.58 -4.60
N ALA A 15 -8.59 -0.23 -4.95
CA ALA A 15 -9.86 -0.37 -4.22
C ALA A 15 -9.90 -1.64 -3.35
N GLY A 16 -8.77 -1.99 -2.77
CA GLY A 16 -8.69 -2.95 -1.67
C GLY A 16 -9.13 -2.31 -0.34
N PRO A 17 -8.99 -3.01 0.80
CA PRO A 17 -9.37 -2.50 2.11
C PRO A 17 -8.80 -1.10 2.43
N ALA A 18 -7.55 -0.84 2.02
CA ALA A 18 -6.87 0.42 2.24
C ALA A 18 -7.52 1.59 1.47
N GLY A 19 -7.79 1.37 0.18
CA GLY A 19 -8.42 2.39 -0.66
C GLY A 19 -9.86 2.67 -0.26
N LEU A 20 -10.64 1.64 0.06
CA LEU A 20 -12.02 1.79 0.54
C LEU A 20 -12.06 2.58 1.86
N ALA A 21 -11.21 2.23 2.83
CA ALA A 21 -11.13 2.94 4.10
C ALA A 21 -10.73 4.42 3.90
N THR A 22 -9.75 4.66 3.02
CA THR A 22 -9.29 6.02 2.70
C THR A 22 -10.38 6.84 2.03
N ALA A 23 -11.03 6.28 1.00
CA ALA A 23 -12.12 6.94 0.27
C ALA A 23 -13.29 7.29 1.22
N ALA A 24 -13.71 6.35 2.08
CA ALA A 24 -14.76 6.61 3.06
C ALA A 24 -14.36 7.72 4.07
N CYS A 25 -13.10 7.76 4.50
CA CYS A 25 -12.62 8.82 5.40
C CYS A 25 -12.56 10.19 4.69
N LEU A 26 -12.20 10.24 3.42
CA LEU A 26 -12.23 11.46 2.60
C LEU A 26 -13.67 11.92 2.34
N SER A 27 -14.59 11.01 1.97
CA SER A 27 -16.02 11.31 1.78
C SER A 27 -16.65 11.95 3.02
N ARG A 28 -16.40 11.40 4.21
CA ARG A 28 -16.91 11.95 5.48
C ARG A 28 -16.42 13.36 5.78
N ARG A 29 -15.32 13.80 5.17
CA ARG A 29 -14.79 15.16 5.26
C ARG A 29 -15.19 16.06 4.08
N GLY A 30 -16.04 15.58 3.18
CA GLY A 30 -16.42 16.31 1.97
C GLY A 30 -15.25 16.53 0.99
N ILE A 31 -14.21 15.71 1.05
CA ILE A 31 -13.04 15.83 0.17
C ILE A 31 -13.26 15.03 -1.10
N ALA A 32 -13.32 15.73 -2.23
CA ALA A 32 -13.44 15.10 -3.55
C ALA A 32 -12.25 14.18 -3.82
N HIS A 33 -12.54 12.96 -4.28
CA HIS A 33 -11.53 11.94 -4.58
C HIS A 33 -11.97 11.05 -5.73
N ARG A 34 -11.00 10.37 -6.36
CA ARG A 34 -11.22 9.32 -7.36
C ARG A 34 -10.57 8.04 -6.83
N LEU A 35 -11.34 6.96 -6.78
CA LEU A 35 -10.89 5.66 -6.32
C LEU A 35 -10.65 4.76 -7.52
N LEU A 36 -9.37 4.57 -7.88
CA LEU A 36 -8.93 3.88 -9.08
C LEU A 36 -8.58 2.43 -8.76
N GLU A 37 -9.20 1.47 -9.46
CA GLU A 37 -8.95 0.04 -9.29
C GLU A 37 -8.50 -0.57 -10.61
N ARG A 38 -7.41 -1.32 -10.59
CA ARG A 38 -6.88 -2.02 -11.76
C ARG A 38 -7.79 -3.15 -12.22
N GLY A 39 -8.35 -3.90 -11.27
CA GLY A 39 -9.23 -5.03 -11.53
C GLY A 39 -10.56 -4.62 -12.12
N ASP A 40 -11.29 -5.60 -12.60
CA ASP A 40 -12.65 -5.46 -13.13
C ASP A 40 -13.72 -5.31 -12.04
N ALA A 41 -13.35 -5.62 -10.79
CA ALA A 41 -14.26 -5.55 -9.67
C ALA A 41 -13.54 -5.32 -8.33
N LEU A 42 -14.28 -4.80 -7.35
CA LEU A 42 -13.86 -4.60 -5.98
C LEU A 42 -13.38 -5.91 -5.33
N GLY A 43 -12.28 -5.83 -4.59
CA GLY A 43 -11.73 -6.97 -3.86
C GLY A 43 -11.09 -8.05 -4.74
N ALA A 44 -10.72 -7.72 -5.99
CA ALA A 44 -10.13 -8.66 -6.94
C ALA A 44 -8.93 -9.41 -6.35
N SER A 45 -8.01 -8.72 -5.67
CA SER A 45 -6.84 -9.35 -5.03
C SER A 45 -7.23 -10.38 -3.96
N TRP A 46 -8.28 -10.13 -3.18
CA TRP A 46 -8.77 -11.04 -2.16
C TRP A 46 -9.49 -12.24 -2.76
N ARG A 47 -10.31 -12.04 -3.79
CA ARG A 47 -10.95 -13.13 -4.54
C ARG A 47 -9.94 -14.07 -5.21
N ARG A 48 -8.74 -13.58 -5.49
CA ARG A 48 -7.64 -14.35 -6.06
C ARG A 48 -6.84 -15.16 -5.04
N THR A 49 -7.12 -15.07 -3.75
CA THR A 49 -6.52 -15.94 -2.74
C THR A 49 -7.19 -17.33 -2.75
N TYR A 50 -6.57 -18.31 -2.08
CA TYR A 50 -7.10 -19.69 -2.01
C TYR A 50 -8.46 -19.75 -1.29
N ASP A 51 -9.27 -20.75 -1.67
CA ASP A 51 -10.67 -20.83 -1.26
C ASP A 51 -10.85 -21.09 0.24
N SER A 52 -9.95 -21.86 0.85
CA SER A 52 -9.93 -22.21 2.27
C SER A 52 -9.42 -21.09 3.19
N LEU A 53 -9.01 -19.93 2.66
CA LEU A 53 -8.43 -18.87 3.48
C LEU A 53 -9.40 -18.38 4.56
N VAL A 54 -8.94 -18.44 5.81
CA VAL A 54 -9.57 -17.82 6.97
C VAL A 54 -8.67 -16.72 7.49
N LEU A 55 -9.22 -15.56 7.80
CA LEU A 55 -8.43 -14.46 8.33
C LEU A 55 -7.82 -14.86 9.68
N HIS A 56 -6.54 -14.64 9.86
CA HIS A 56 -5.85 -14.89 11.14
C HIS A 56 -6.13 -13.80 12.17
N THR A 57 -6.76 -12.69 11.77
CA THR A 57 -7.14 -11.59 12.65
C THR A 57 -8.63 -11.72 13.02
N GLY A 58 -8.93 -11.59 14.31
CA GLY A 58 -10.31 -11.62 14.77
C GLY A 58 -11.17 -10.53 14.12
N ARG A 59 -12.45 -10.80 13.90
CA ARG A 59 -13.38 -9.89 13.19
C ARG A 59 -13.33 -8.44 13.69
N HIS A 60 -13.19 -8.22 15.01
CA HIS A 60 -13.14 -6.87 15.58
C HIS A 60 -11.88 -6.07 15.20
N MET A 61 -10.80 -6.75 14.82
CA MET A 61 -9.56 -6.13 14.29
C MET A 61 -9.47 -6.17 12.77
N SER A 62 -10.45 -6.82 12.12
CA SER A 62 -10.54 -6.96 10.66
C SER A 62 -11.63 -6.07 10.05
N THR A 63 -12.09 -5.04 10.80
CA THR A 63 -13.05 -4.05 10.32
C THR A 63 -12.36 -2.78 9.80
N LEU A 64 -13.04 -2.07 8.93
CA LEU A 64 -12.66 -0.74 8.43
C LEU A 64 -13.40 0.37 9.21
N PRO A 65 -12.95 1.63 9.14
CA PRO A 65 -13.55 2.73 9.88
C PRO A 65 -15.03 2.96 9.54
N GLY A 66 -15.92 2.80 10.52
CA GLY A 66 -17.33 3.16 10.37
C GLY A 66 -18.28 2.03 10.00
N LEU A 67 -17.80 0.80 9.86
CA LEU A 67 -18.66 -0.36 9.65
C LEU A 67 -18.06 -1.59 10.35
N ASP A 68 -18.87 -2.28 11.14
CA ASP A 68 -18.52 -3.56 11.75
C ASP A 68 -19.08 -4.73 10.91
N TYR A 69 -18.61 -5.95 11.19
CA TYR A 69 -19.20 -7.16 10.60
C TYR A 69 -20.63 -7.37 11.07
N PRO A 70 -21.49 -7.98 10.24
CA PRO A 70 -22.82 -8.38 10.65
C PRO A 70 -22.80 -9.31 11.88
N ARG A 71 -23.85 -9.25 12.68
CA ARG A 71 -24.05 -10.18 13.81
C ARG A 71 -24.03 -11.62 13.31
N GLY A 72 -23.41 -12.52 14.08
CA GLY A 72 -23.25 -13.92 13.70
C GLY A 72 -22.03 -14.24 12.83
N THR A 73 -21.27 -13.24 12.37
CA THR A 73 -19.98 -13.50 11.68
C THR A 73 -19.03 -14.24 12.63
N PRO A 74 -18.37 -15.34 12.20
CA PRO A 74 -17.38 -16.05 13.01
C PRO A 74 -16.27 -15.13 13.52
N LEU A 75 -15.62 -15.55 14.63
CA LEU A 75 -14.51 -14.79 15.21
C LEU A 75 -13.38 -14.57 14.20
N PHE A 76 -13.10 -15.56 13.37
CA PHE A 76 -12.17 -15.51 12.26
C PHE A 76 -12.96 -15.61 10.95
N PRO A 77 -13.21 -14.51 10.25
CA PRO A 77 -13.97 -14.52 9.00
C PRO A 77 -13.22 -15.26 7.89
N THR A 78 -13.99 -15.96 7.04
CA THR A 78 -13.46 -16.55 5.81
C THR A 78 -13.12 -15.46 4.78
N ARG A 79 -12.34 -15.82 3.74
CA ARG A 79 -12.10 -14.99 2.57
C ARG A 79 -13.39 -14.42 1.99
N ASP A 80 -14.39 -15.26 1.77
CA ASP A 80 -15.64 -14.84 1.12
C ASP A 80 -16.47 -13.92 2.01
N GLN A 81 -16.46 -14.14 3.32
CA GLN A 81 -17.08 -13.22 4.28
C GLN A 81 -16.36 -11.86 4.28
N PHE A 82 -15.04 -11.85 4.16
CA PHE A 82 -14.29 -10.60 4.07
C PHE A 82 -14.54 -9.86 2.75
N VAL A 83 -14.57 -10.58 1.62
CA VAL A 83 -14.89 -9.98 0.32
C VAL A 83 -16.30 -9.37 0.33
N ARG A 84 -17.28 -10.08 0.88
CA ARG A 84 -18.65 -9.56 1.05
C ARG A 84 -18.67 -8.32 1.94
N TYR A 85 -17.96 -8.37 3.07
CA TYR A 85 -17.80 -7.20 3.95
C TYR A 85 -17.25 -5.97 3.22
N LEU A 86 -16.26 -6.14 2.33
CA LEU A 86 -15.73 -5.03 1.52
C LEU A 86 -16.77 -4.48 0.54
N GLN A 87 -17.62 -5.33 -0.04
CA GLN A 87 -18.73 -4.92 -0.91
C GLN A 87 -19.78 -4.13 -0.13
N ASP A 88 -20.18 -4.64 1.03
CA ASP A 88 -21.13 -3.97 1.93
C ASP A 88 -20.56 -2.62 2.42
N TYR A 89 -19.26 -2.57 2.71
CA TYR A 89 -18.57 -1.34 3.09
C TYR A 89 -18.63 -0.28 1.99
N ALA A 90 -18.32 -0.66 0.76
CA ALA A 90 -18.36 0.27 -0.39
C ALA A 90 -19.78 0.79 -0.63
N SER A 91 -20.78 -0.10 -0.57
CA SER A 91 -22.20 0.26 -0.72
C SER A 91 -22.69 1.19 0.40
N THR A 92 -22.41 0.82 1.66
CA THR A 92 -22.82 1.62 2.85
C THR A 92 -22.27 3.05 2.81
N HIS A 93 -21.06 3.21 2.32
CA HIS A 93 -20.41 4.53 2.22
C HIS A 93 -20.61 5.20 0.86
N GLY A 94 -21.41 4.64 -0.08
CA GLY A 94 -21.69 5.22 -1.39
C GLY A 94 -20.43 5.44 -2.22
N LEU A 95 -19.41 4.57 -2.13
CA LEU A 95 -18.12 4.75 -2.78
C LEU A 95 -18.22 4.45 -4.29
N ARG A 96 -17.81 5.41 -5.11
CA ARG A 96 -17.65 5.22 -6.56
C ARG A 96 -16.26 4.67 -6.84
N ILE A 97 -16.21 3.48 -7.43
CA ILE A 97 -14.96 2.80 -7.80
C ILE A 97 -14.84 2.83 -9.33
N GLU A 98 -13.71 3.33 -9.80
CA GLU A 98 -13.37 3.33 -11.22
C GLU A 98 -12.53 2.09 -11.51
N THR A 99 -13.15 1.06 -12.08
CA THR A 99 -12.50 -0.22 -12.43
C THR A 99 -11.78 -0.14 -13.78
N GLY A 100 -10.88 -1.10 -14.05
CA GLY A 100 -10.06 -1.10 -15.27
C GLY A 100 -9.01 0.01 -15.32
N CYS A 101 -8.77 0.71 -14.20
CA CYS A 101 -7.82 1.80 -14.08
C CYS A 101 -6.45 1.29 -13.59
N ASP A 102 -5.67 0.68 -14.47
CA ASP A 102 -4.29 0.26 -14.16
C ASP A 102 -3.34 1.47 -14.19
N VAL A 103 -3.03 2.02 -13.02
CA VAL A 103 -2.09 3.14 -12.89
C VAL A 103 -0.67 2.60 -13.08
N THR A 104 -0.09 2.87 -14.24
CA THR A 104 1.27 2.44 -14.60
C THR A 104 2.33 3.43 -14.16
N THR A 105 1.98 4.73 -14.09
CA THR A 105 2.91 5.79 -13.70
C THR A 105 2.21 6.82 -12.84
N LEU A 106 2.90 7.29 -11.79
CA LEU A 106 2.45 8.37 -10.92
C LEU A 106 3.57 9.41 -10.84
N ARG A 107 3.33 10.65 -11.29
CA ARG A 107 4.33 11.71 -11.38
C ARG A 107 3.79 13.03 -10.83
N ARG A 108 4.70 13.94 -10.48
CA ARG A 108 4.35 15.32 -10.11
C ARG A 108 3.76 16.06 -11.31
N SER A 109 2.78 16.91 -11.04
CA SER A 109 2.17 17.80 -12.03
C SER A 109 2.00 19.22 -11.47
N ALA A 110 1.62 20.17 -12.31
CA ALA A 110 1.33 21.54 -11.89
C ALA A 110 0.22 21.64 -10.83
N HIS A 111 -0.70 20.67 -10.79
CA HIS A 111 -1.83 20.63 -9.86
C HIS A 111 -1.59 19.75 -8.63
N GLY A 112 -0.47 19.07 -8.58
CA GLY A 112 -0.07 18.14 -7.52
C GLY A 112 0.46 16.83 -8.07
N TRP A 113 -0.40 15.92 -8.51
CA TRP A 113 -0.07 14.59 -9.00
C TRP A 113 -0.84 14.25 -10.27
N ALA A 114 -0.22 13.49 -11.14
CA ALA A 114 -0.84 12.92 -12.33
C ALA A 114 -0.61 11.41 -12.38
N ALA A 115 -1.68 10.64 -12.50
CA ALA A 115 -1.67 9.21 -12.75
C ALA A 115 -1.85 8.94 -14.25
N THR A 116 -0.95 8.15 -14.84
CA THR A 116 -1.10 7.64 -16.20
C THR A 116 -1.57 6.20 -16.11
N LEU A 117 -2.63 5.88 -16.86
CA LEU A 117 -3.20 4.54 -16.94
C LEU A 117 -2.54 3.71 -18.05
N GLY A 118 -2.67 2.39 -18.01
CA GLY A 118 -2.15 1.48 -19.02
C GLY A 118 -2.67 1.72 -20.44
N ASN A 119 -3.82 2.36 -20.59
CA ASN A 119 -4.39 2.79 -21.88
C ASN A 119 -3.92 4.19 -22.33
N GLY A 120 -2.97 4.81 -21.62
CA GLY A 120 -2.43 6.13 -21.91
C GLY A 120 -3.25 7.30 -21.35
N ALA A 121 -4.43 7.09 -20.79
CA ALA A 121 -5.23 8.17 -20.20
C ALA A 121 -4.52 8.76 -18.97
N ARG A 122 -4.62 10.08 -18.80
CA ARG A 122 -4.01 10.82 -17.70
C ARG A 122 -5.08 11.40 -16.77
N ILE A 123 -4.88 11.26 -15.48
CA ILE A 123 -5.78 11.72 -14.42
C ILE A 123 -5.00 12.62 -13.47
N GLU A 124 -5.44 13.86 -13.33
CA GLU A 124 -4.83 14.85 -12.45
C GLU A 124 -5.48 14.82 -11.05
N GLY A 125 -4.67 15.10 -10.04
CA GLY A 125 -5.13 15.16 -8.65
C GLY A 125 -4.29 16.09 -7.79
N SER A 126 -4.90 16.60 -6.71
CA SER A 126 -4.21 17.47 -5.73
C SER A 126 -3.20 16.71 -4.89
N SER A 127 -3.49 15.46 -4.58
CA SER A 127 -2.67 14.56 -3.76
C SER A 127 -2.89 13.13 -4.23
N ALA A 128 -1.97 12.23 -3.89
CA ALA A 128 -2.09 10.81 -4.20
C ALA A 128 -1.95 9.97 -2.94
N VAL A 129 -2.83 8.97 -2.78
CA VAL A 129 -2.78 7.96 -1.73
C VAL A 129 -2.60 6.59 -2.36
N VAL A 130 -1.44 5.98 -2.16
CA VAL A 130 -1.13 4.66 -2.69
C VAL A 130 -1.67 3.59 -1.74
N CYS A 131 -2.65 2.85 -2.24
CA CYS A 131 -3.38 1.77 -1.57
C CYS A 131 -3.24 0.44 -2.33
N SER A 132 -2.20 0.28 -3.15
CA SER A 132 -1.97 -0.83 -4.06
C SER A 132 -1.68 -2.17 -3.37
N GLY A 133 -1.38 -2.14 -2.06
CA GLY A 133 -1.12 -3.33 -1.25
C GLY A 133 0.13 -4.10 -1.65
N ILE A 134 0.21 -5.36 -1.22
CA ILE A 134 1.33 -6.27 -1.50
C ILE A 134 0.93 -7.44 -2.41
N MET A 135 -0.30 -7.93 -2.31
CA MET A 135 -0.76 -9.15 -3.00
C MET A 135 -0.67 -9.08 -4.54
N ALA A 136 -0.59 -7.87 -5.10
CA ALA A 136 -0.43 -7.65 -6.53
C ALA A 136 1.02 -7.81 -7.04
N ASN A 137 1.99 -7.99 -6.12
CA ASN A 137 3.41 -8.07 -6.44
C ASN A 137 4.05 -9.28 -5.74
N PRO A 138 3.84 -10.52 -6.24
CA PRO A 138 4.44 -11.73 -5.69
C PRO A 138 5.97 -11.70 -5.86
N ARG A 139 6.68 -12.18 -4.84
CA ARG A 139 8.13 -12.39 -4.90
C ARG A 139 8.41 -13.76 -5.52
N VAL A 140 8.82 -13.77 -6.77
CA VAL A 140 9.24 -14.99 -7.48
C VAL A 140 10.77 -14.96 -7.55
N PRO A 141 11.49 -15.82 -6.81
CA PRO A 141 12.95 -15.89 -6.90
C PRO A 141 13.37 -16.43 -8.27
N GLU A 142 14.53 -16.01 -8.70
CA GLU A 142 15.21 -16.69 -9.82
C GLU A 142 15.65 -18.08 -9.37
N LEU A 143 15.30 -19.08 -10.15
CA LEU A 143 15.64 -20.48 -9.88
C LEU A 143 16.42 -21.01 -11.08
N ALA A 144 17.67 -21.38 -10.85
CA ALA A 144 18.46 -22.04 -11.88
C ALA A 144 17.76 -23.33 -12.32
N GLY A 145 17.78 -23.64 -13.62
CA GLY A 145 17.12 -24.83 -14.18
C GLY A 145 15.60 -24.75 -14.28
N ARG A 146 14.99 -23.57 -14.06
CA ARG A 146 13.53 -23.38 -14.14
C ARG A 146 12.92 -23.90 -15.45
N ASP A 147 13.56 -23.62 -16.57
CA ASP A 147 13.07 -23.99 -17.91
C ASP A 147 13.19 -25.48 -18.18
N ALA A 148 14.04 -26.20 -17.45
CA ALA A 148 14.17 -27.64 -17.52
C ALA A 148 13.09 -28.39 -16.74
N PHE A 149 12.49 -27.75 -15.72
CA PHE A 149 11.51 -28.38 -14.86
C PHE A 149 10.19 -28.63 -15.58
N ARG A 150 9.80 -29.90 -15.67
CA ARG A 150 8.59 -30.36 -16.38
C ARG A 150 7.33 -30.33 -15.51
N GLY A 151 7.49 -30.20 -14.19
CA GLY A 151 6.38 -30.11 -13.25
C GLY A 151 5.71 -28.74 -13.27
N GLU A 152 4.69 -28.59 -12.47
CA GLU A 152 3.96 -27.33 -12.33
C GLU A 152 4.69 -26.40 -11.35
N LEU A 153 5.05 -25.19 -11.78
CA LEU A 153 5.63 -24.15 -10.94
C LEU A 153 4.67 -22.97 -10.84
N LEU A 154 4.17 -22.68 -9.62
CA LEU A 154 3.23 -21.59 -9.38
C LEU A 154 3.60 -20.83 -8.11
N HIS A 155 3.19 -19.55 -8.04
CA HIS A 155 3.26 -18.80 -6.79
C HIS A 155 1.99 -19.04 -5.96
N SER A 156 2.08 -18.90 -4.63
CA SER A 156 0.94 -19.06 -3.70
C SER A 156 -0.27 -18.16 -4.03
N VAL A 157 -0.08 -17.07 -4.77
CA VAL A 157 -1.16 -16.20 -5.27
C VAL A 157 -2.04 -16.90 -6.32
N ASP A 158 -1.51 -17.88 -7.03
CA ASP A 158 -2.20 -18.63 -8.08
C ASP A 158 -2.75 -19.97 -7.57
N TYR A 159 -2.38 -20.36 -6.36
CA TYR A 159 -2.96 -21.53 -5.70
C TYR A 159 -4.42 -21.27 -5.31
N ARG A 160 -5.31 -22.26 -5.53
CA ARG A 160 -6.75 -22.19 -5.22
C ARG A 160 -7.22 -23.25 -4.26
N ARG A 161 -6.98 -24.50 -4.56
CA ARG A 161 -7.46 -25.68 -3.86
C ARG A 161 -6.48 -26.83 -3.97
N ALA A 162 -6.57 -27.75 -3.00
CA ALA A 162 -5.67 -28.89 -2.94
C ALA A 162 -6.11 -30.08 -3.82
N ASP A 163 -7.36 -30.13 -4.27
CA ASP A 163 -7.95 -31.29 -4.98
C ASP A 163 -7.11 -31.75 -6.21
N ARG A 164 -6.58 -30.82 -6.98
CA ARG A 164 -5.75 -31.12 -8.15
C ARG A 164 -4.33 -31.66 -7.83
N PHE A 165 -3.96 -31.65 -6.56
CA PHE A 165 -2.64 -32.11 -6.08
C PHE A 165 -2.70 -33.45 -5.33
N VAL A 166 -3.87 -34.07 -5.20
CA VAL A 166 -4.03 -35.36 -4.53
C VAL A 166 -3.10 -36.40 -5.14
N GLY A 167 -2.34 -37.12 -4.29
CA GLY A 167 -1.35 -38.11 -4.72
C GLY A 167 -0.06 -37.56 -5.30
N ARG A 168 0.01 -36.27 -5.65
CA ARG A 168 1.20 -35.63 -6.24
C ARG A 168 2.25 -35.30 -5.18
N ARG A 169 3.53 -35.30 -5.59
CA ARG A 169 4.67 -34.83 -4.80
C ARG A 169 4.75 -33.32 -4.94
N VAL A 170 4.51 -32.58 -3.85
CA VAL A 170 4.45 -31.13 -3.88
C VAL A 170 5.49 -30.53 -2.95
N LEU A 171 6.35 -29.65 -3.50
CA LEU A 171 7.26 -28.83 -2.74
C LEU A 171 6.61 -27.47 -2.47
N VAL A 172 6.44 -27.11 -1.19
CA VAL A 172 6.01 -25.76 -0.77
C VAL A 172 7.25 -24.99 -0.31
N VAL A 173 7.62 -23.95 -1.04
CA VAL A 173 8.82 -23.14 -0.78
C VAL A 173 8.49 -21.98 0.13
N GLY A 174 8.94 -22.04 1.40
CA GLY A 174 8.68 -21.05 2.42
C GLY A 174 7.54 -21.41 3.36
N VAL A 175 7.70 -21.04 4.63
CA VAL A 175 6.79 -21.38 5.74
C VAL A 175 6.21 -20.13 6.42
N GLY A 176 5.89 -19.10 5.67
CA GLY A 176 5.01 -18.04 6.15
C GLY A 176 3.57 -18.53 6.32
N ASN A 177 2.62 -17.63 6.65
CA ASN A 177 1.22 -18.02 6.84
C ASN A 177 0.65 -18.76 5.62
N SER A 178 0.87 -18.23 4.39
CA SER A 178 0.40 -18.92 3.17
C SER A 178 1.03 -20.31 2.98
N GLY A 179 2.34 -20.44 3.18
CA GLY A 179 3.00 -21.74 3.06
C GLY A 179 2.54 -22.74 4.12
N GLY A 180 2.27 -22.25 5.34
CA GLY A 180 1.73 -23.05 6.44
C GLY A 180 0.32 -23.56 6.15
N GLU A 181 -0.56 -22.71 5.67
CA GLU A 181 -1.95 -23.09 5.34
C GLU A 181 -2.02 -23.98 4.10
N ILE A 182 -1.37 -23.58 2.99
CA ILE A 182 -1.34 -24.38 1.76
C ILE A 182 -0.70 -25.74 2.00
N GLY A 183 0.44 -25.80 2.72
CA GLY A 183 1.09 -27.06 3.04
C GLY A 183 0.23 -27.98 3.90
N SER A 184 -0.52 -27.45 4.86
CA SER A 184 -1.44 -28.23 5.69
C SER A 184 -2.66 -28.71 4.90
N GLU A 185 -3.25 -27.86 4.04
CA GLU A 185 -4.39 -28.21 3.18
C GLU A 185 -4.03 -29.33 2.20
N LEU A 186 -2.88 -29.20 1.53
CA LEU A 186 -2.35 -30.23 0.63
C LEU A 186 -2.13 -31.58 1.34
N ALA A 187 -1.51 -31.53 2.53
CA ALA A 187 -1.28 -32.74 3.31
C ALA A 187 -2.58 -33.40 3.79
N GLN A 188 -3.59 -32.64 4.12
CA GLN A 188 -4.93 -33.13 4.48
C GLN A 188 -5.65 -33.76 3.28
N ALA A 189 -5.47 -33.17 2.10
CA ALA A 189 -6.04 -33.68 0.84
C ALA A 189 -5.34 -34.95 0.31
N GLY A 190 -4.22 -35.37 0.91
CA GLY A 190 -3.49 -36.57 0.48
C GLY A 190 -2.37 -36.32 -0.53
N ALA A 191 -1.89 -35.09 -0.70
CA ALA A 191 -0.66 -34.82 -1.42
C ALA A 191 0.57 -35.25 -0.60
N GLN A 192 1.66 -35.62 -1.26
CA GLN A 192 2.95 -35.89 -0.63
C GLN A 192 3.73 -34.58 -0.48
N VAL A 193 3.56 -33.92 0.66
CA VAL A 193 4.04 -32.55 0.89
C VAL A 193 5.46 -32.55 1.46
N THR A 194 6.35 -31.78 0.83
CA THR A 194 7.62 -31.35 1.41
C THR A 194 7.59 -29.84 1.57
N VAL A 195 7.95 -29.32 2.75
CA VAL A 195 7.99 -27.88 3.02
C VAL A 195 9.43 -27.44 3.16
N LEU A 196 9.86 -26.52 2.30
CA LEU A 196 11.23 -25.99 2.31
C LEU A 196 11.33 -24.80 3.28
N VAL A 197 12.22 -24.93 4.25
CA VAL A 197 12.44 -23.95 5.33
C VAL A 197 13.88 -23.46 5.32
N ARG A 198 14.09 -22.18 5.04
CA ARG A 198 15.45 -21.62 4.88
C ARG A 198 16.27 -21.62 6.17
N THR A 199 15.73 -21.06 7.26
CA THR A 199 16.45 -20.85 8.53
C THR A 199 15.69 -21.30 9.75
N GLY A 200 14.38 -21.49 9.63
CA GLY A 200 13.48 -21.83 10.72
C GLY A 200 12.22 -20.97 10.74
N ALA A 201 11.31 -21.28 11.68
CA ALA A 201 10.05 -20.55 11.80
C ALA A 201 9.59 -20.48 13.26
N ASN A 202 9.06 -19.30 13.64
CA ASN A 202 8.29 -19.14 14.88
C ASN A 202 6.83 -19.50 14.60
N VAL A 203 6.26 -20.36 15.41
CA VAL A 203 4.84 -20.73 15.33
C VAL A 203 4.12 -20.28 16.59
N VAL A 204 2.99 -19.62 16.44
CA VAL A 204 2.15 -19.15 17.54
C VAL A 204 0.72 -19.68 17.40
N PRO A 205 0.00 -19.88 18.50
CA PRO A 205 -1.39 -20.30 18.42
C PRO A 205 -2.26 -19.23 17.75
N LEU A 206 -3.31 -19.64 17.05
CA LEU A 206 -4.31 -18.73 16.50
C LEU A 206 -5.07 -17.99 17.63
N ALA A 207 -5.36 -18.71 18.72
CA ALA A 207 -5.99 -18.17 19.92
C ALA A 207 -5.46 -18.88 21.17
N ILE A 208 -5.50 -18.17 22.30
CA ILE A 208 -5.19 -18.70 23.64
C ILE A 208 -6.48 -18.56 24.47
N ALA A 209 -7.01 -19.66 24.98
CA ALA A 209 -8.29 -19.69 25.72
C ALA A 209 -9.43 -18.94 24.98
N GLY A 210 -9.52 -19.12 23.67
CA GLY A 210 -10.55 -18.47 22.83
C GLY A 210 -10.26 -17.02 22.46
N ILE A 211 -9.19 -16.42 22.99
CA ILE A 211 -8.78 -15.05 22.68
C ILE A 211 -7.76 -15.05 21.54
N PRO A 212 -8.03 -14.40 20.40
CA PRO A 212 -7.07 -14.29 19.28
C PRO A 212 -5.72 -13.76 19.71
N ILE A 213 -4.63 -14.35 19.22
CA ILE A 213 -3.27 -13.96 19.58
C ILE A 213 -2.97 -12.49 19.28
N GLN A 214 -3.60 -11.91 18.24
CA GLN A 214 -3.44 -10.50 17.89
C GLN A 214 -4.00 -9.55 18.97
N TYR A 215 -5.04 -9.93 19.69
CA TYR A 215 -5.57 -9.10 20.78
C TYR A 215 -4.53 -9.01 21.91
N LEU A 216 -3.88 -10.14 22.23
CA LEU A 216 -2.77 -10.17 23.16
C LEU A 216 -1.58 -9.35 22.63
N SER A 217 -1.21 -9.52 21.37
CA SER A 217 -0.17 -8.74 20.70
C SER A 217 -0.45 -7.23 20.74
N HIS A 218 -1.70 -6.83 20.50
CA HIS A 218 -2.09 -5.43 20.59
C HIS A 218 -1.99 -4.86 22.01
N ALA A 219 -2.45 -5.61 23.02
CA ALA A 219 -2.35 -5.20 24.42
C ALA A 219 -0.88 -5.10 24.87
N MET A 220 -0.02 -6.03 24.45
CA MET A 220 1.41 -6.05 24.79
C MET A 220 2.19 -4.85 24.23
N ARG A 221 1.73 -4.17 23.17
CA ARG A 221 2.45 -3.03 22.58
C ARG A 221 2.73 -1.88 23.56
N LYS A 222 1.96 -1.79 24.64
CA LYS A 222 2.14 -0.79 25.69
C LYS A 222 3.23 -1.16 26.69
N LEU A 223 3.73 -2.41 26.66
CA LEU A 223 4.74 -2.91 27.56
C LEU A 223 6.15 -2.61 27.01
N PRO A 224 7.17 -2.49 27.88
CA PRO A 224 8.57 -2.46 27.46
C PRO A 224 8.94 -3.72 26.65
N ARG A 225 9.87 -3.60 25.69
CA ARG A 225 10.30 -4.71 24.81
C ARG A 225 10.69 -5.97 25.59
N ALA A 226 11.44 -5.83 26.68
CA ALA A 226 11.85 -6.95 27.50
C ALA A 226 10.66 -7.74 28.09
N ALA A 227 9.59 -7.06 28.51
CA ALA A 227 8.38 -7.69 29.00
C ALA A 227 7.64 -8.42 27.87
N GLN A 228 7.56 -7.82 26.67
CA GLN A 228 6.98 -8.49 25.48
C GLN A 228 7.74 -9.78 25.18
N GLU A 229 9.07 -9.76 25.14
CA GLU A 229 9.90 -10.94 24.88
C GLU A 229 9.74 -12.01 25.95
N TRP A 230 9.63 -11.61 27.22
CA TRP A 230 9.37 -12.56 28.31
C TRP A 230 8.02 -13.28 28.10
N VAL A 231 6.97 -12.55 27.75
CA VAL A 231 5.65 -13.16 27.45
C VAL A 231 5.76 -14.13 26.29
N VAL A 232 6.41 -13.72 25.19
CA VAL A 232 6.60 -14.61 24.02
C VAL A 232 7.33 -15.88 24.39
N LYS A 233 8.43 -15.79 25.14
CA LYS A 233 9.18 -16.96 25.61
C LYS A 233 8.33 -17.88 26.52
N ARG A 234 7.45 -17.31 27.36
CA ARG A 234 6.51 -18.11 28.20
C ARG A 234 5.48 -18.84 27.35
N VAL A 235 4.90 -18.16 26.35
CA VAL A 235 3.95 -18.77 25.41
C VAL A 235 4.62 -19.90 24.64
N GLN A 236 5.84 -19.70 24.15
CA GLN A 236 6.60 -20.73 23.43
C GLN A 236 6.87 -21.95 24.33
N ARG A 237 7.34 -21.73 25.57
CA ARG A 237 7.58 -22.85 26.54
C ARG A 237 6.31 -23.63 26.84
N LEU A 238 5.20 -22.94 27.11
CA LEU A 238 3.91 -23.61 27.37
C LEU A 238 3.44 -24.40 26.15
N THR A 239 3.69 -23.89 24.95
CA THR A 239 3.39 -24.59 23.71
C THR A 239 4.23 -25.86 23.57
N GLU A 240 5.54 -25.79 23.86
CA GLU A 240 6.45 -26.94 23.81
C GLU A 240 6.09 -28.02 24.85
N VAL A 241 5.71 -27.61 26.06
CA VAL A 241 5.25 -28.55 27.08
C VAL A 241 3.98 -29.30 26.65
N ARG A 242 3.04 -28.57 26.01
CA ARG A 242 1.75 -29.18 25.63
C ARG A 242 1.82 -29.96 24.32
N ARG A 243 2.67 -29.54 23.39
CA ARG A 243 2.70 -30.06 22.00
C ARG A 243 4.00 -30.81 21.65
N GLY A 244 4.95 -30.89 22.60
CA GLY A 244 6.27 -31.46 22.36
C GLY A 244 7.21 -30.50 21.59
N PRO A 245 8.41 -30.98 21.22
CA PRO A 245 9.44 -30.16 20.60
C PRO A 245 9.00 -29.52 19.29
N PRO A 246 9.56 -28.34 18.92
CA PRO A 246 9.25 -27.68 17.67
C PRO A 246 9.69 -28.52 16.47
N VAL A 247 8.87 -28.51 15.41
CA VAL A 247 9.18 -29.22 14.14
C VAL A 247 10.11 -28.40 13.22
N PHE A 248 10.20 -27.10 13.45
CA PHE A 248 11.09 -26.21 12.73
C PHE A 248 12.24 -25.75 13.63
N PRO A 249 13.45 -25.54 13.11
CA PRO A 249 14.51 -24.84 13.84
C PRO A 249 14.01 -23.45 14.29
N ARG A 250 14.54 -22.99 15.41
CA ARG A 250 14.26 -21.62 15.86
C ARG A 250 15.02 -20.63 14.99
N PRO A 251 14.33 -19.64 14.39
CA PRO A 251 15.00 -18.63 13.61
C PRO A 251 15.86 -17.71 14.51
N PRO A 252 16.88 -17.02 13.97
CA PRO A 252 17.79 -16.17 14.75
C PRO A 252 17.11 -14.90 15.28
N HIS A 253 15.91 -14.57 14.81
CA HIS A 253 15.15 -13.39 15.22
C HIS A 253 13.98 -13.75 16.15
N SER A 254 13.57 -12.79 16.98
CA SER A 254 12.39 -12.94 17.84
C SER A 254 11.10 -13.06 17.03
N ALA A 255 10.10 -13.74 17.58
CA ALA A 255 8.74 -13.77 17.00
C ALA A 255 8.08 -12.37 16.95
N LEU A 256 8.65 -11.37 17.61
CA LEU A 256 8.23 -9.98 17.56
C LEU A 256 8.82 -9.20 16.36
N ASP A 257 9.89 -9.70 15.75
CA ASP A 257 10.62 -9.02 14.66
C ASP A 257 10.15 -9.45 13.27
N ALA A 258 9.44 -10.58 13.20
CA ALA A 258 8.84 -11.07 11.96
C ALA A 258 7.44 -11.60 12.24
N ILE A 259 6.63 -11.73 11.20
CA ILE A 259 5.29 -12.31 11.31
C ILE A 259 5.44 -13.82 11.49
N PRO A 260 5.03 -14.40 12.65
CA PRO A 260 5.10 -15.84 12.87
C PRO A 260 4.07 -16.58 12.02
N ILE A 261 4.25 -17.89 11.88
CA ILE A 261 3.18 -18.77 11.42
C ILE A 261 2.08 -18.79 12.50
N ILE A 262 0.86 -18.53 12.11
CA ILE A 262 -0.29 -18.48 13.00
C ILE A 262 -1.09 -19.78 12.84
N GLY A 263 -1.24 -20.53 13.94
CA GLY A 263 -1.89 -21.84 13.95
C GLY A 263 -0.90 -23.02 13.85
N PHE A 264 -1.38 -24.20 14.16
CA PHE A 264 -0.56 -25.41 14.26
C PHE A 264 -0.88 -26.46 13.19
N ASN A 265 -1.75 -26.17 12.22
CA ASN A 265 -2.22 -27.15 11.24
C ASN A 265 -1.07 -27.83 10.48
N LEU A 266 -0.08 -27.05 10.01
CA LEU A 266 1.11 -27.61 9.35
C LEU A 266 1.99 -28.40 10.34
N VAL A 267 2.17 -27.92 11.56
CA VAL A 267 2.91 -28.64 12.62
C VAL A 267 2.29 -29.99 12.91
N ASP A 268 0.95 -30.03 12.99
CA ASP A 268 0.19 -31.28 13.23
C ASP A 268 0.28 -32.23 12.03
N ALA A 269 0.28 -31.71 10.81
CA ALA A 269 0.51 -32.51 9.60
C ALA A 269 1.92 -33.11 9.56
N ILE A 270 2.93 -32.36 9.95
CA ILE A 270 4.33 -32.85 10.03
C ILE A 270 4.46 -33.92 11.13
N LYS A 271 3.93 -33.68 12.33
CA LYS A 271 3.98 -34.65 13.42
C LYS A 271 3.24 -35.95 13.12
N ALA A 272 2.19 -35.86 12.34
CA ALA A 272 1.44 -37.03 11.85
C ALA A 272 2.09 -37.74 10.65
N GLY A 273 3.28 -37.29 10.21
CA GLY A 273 3.99 -37.86 9.05
C GLY A 273 3.38 -37.56 7.69
N ARG A 274 2.38 -36.68 7.63
CA ARG A 274 1.68 -36.29 6.39
C ARG A 274 2.40 -35.20 5.58
N ALA A 275 3.36 -34.51 6.18
CA ALA A 275 4.25 -33.57 5.52
C ALA A 275 5.68 -33.74 6.04
N ARG A 276 6.66 -33.40 5.22
CA ARG A 276 8.10 -33.46 5.55
C ARG A 276 8.69 -32.08 5.53
N VAL A 277 9.76 -31.87 6.31
CA VAL A 277 10.53 -30.62 6.32
C VAL A 277 11.86 -30.85 5.60
N GLN A 278 12.16 -30.01 4.63
CA GLN A 278 13.48 -29.88 4.01
C GLN A 278 14.08 -28.55 4.49
N LEU A 279 15.31 -28.55 5.00
CA LEU A 279 16.02 -27.34 5.40
C LEU A 279 16.91 -26.84 4.26
N GLY A 280 17.10 -25.53 4.18
CA GLY A 280 17.96 -24.87 3.21
C GLY A 280 17.22 -24.12 2.11
N THR A 281 17.83 -24.05 0.94
CA THR A 281 17.31 -23.38 -0.25
C THR A 281 17.34 -24.32 -1.45
N ILE A 282 16.64 -23.99 -2.52
CA ILE A 282 16.81 -24.64 -3.81
C ILE A 282 18.14 -24.12 -4.40
N ASP A 283 19.03 -25.04 -4.78
CA ASP A 283 20.21 -24.73 -5.57
C ASP A 283 19.84 -24.61 -7.05
N HIS A 284 19.25 -25.66 -7.60
CA HIS A 284 18.69 -25.62 -8.96
C HIS A 284 17.54 -26.60 -9.11
N LEU A 285 16.76 -26.43 -10.17
CA LEU A 285 15.70 -27.33 -10.58
C LEU A 285 16.23 -28.30 -11.65
N THR A 286 15.78 -29.54 -11.57
CA THR A 286 16.00 -30.58 -12.59
C THR A 286 14.72 -30.81 -13.40
N ALA A 287 14.77 -31.68 -14.42
CA ALA A 287 13.60 -31.96 -15.22
C ALA A 287 12.41 -32.51 -14.41
N ASP A 288 12.65 -33.20 -13.30
CA ASP A 288 11.67 -33.91 -12.51
C ASP A 288 11.65 -33.53 -11.01
N GLY A 289 12.46 -32.54 -10.59
CA GLY A 289 12.51 -32.15 -9.19
C GLY A 289 13.41 -30.97 -8.86
N ALA A 290 13.99 -30.99 -7.66
CA ALA A 290 14.86 -29.95 -7.16
C ALA A 290 16.09 -30.54 -6.46
N VAL A 291 17.23 -29.88 -6.60
CA VAL A 291 18.46 -30.08 -5.81
C VAL A 291 18.51 -28.97 -4.78
N PHE A 292 18.83 -29.33 -3.52
CA PHE A 292 18.89 -28.39 -2.40
C PHE A 292 20.32 -28.00 -2.07
N SER A 293 20.46 -26.92 -1.32
CA SER A 293 21.78 -26.37 -0.91
C SER A 293 22.64 -27.31 -0.06
N ASP A 294 22.06 -28.36 0.50
CA ASP A 294 22.78 -29.43 1.21
C ASP A 294 23.24 -30.59 0.29
N GLY A 295 23.05 -30.46 -1.02
CA GLY A 295 23.39 -31.46 -2.03
C GLY A 295 22.36 -32.58 -2.18
N THR A 296 21.30 -32.62 -1.36
CA THR A 296 20.23 -33.61 -1.54
C THR A 296 19.32 -33.24 -2.69
N SER A 297 18.67 -34.24 -3.28
CA SER A 297 17.69 -34.04 -4.35
C SER A 297 16.42 -34.82 -4.10
N ALA A 298 15.30 -34.32 -4.61
CA ALA A 298 14.02 -35.01 -4.54
C ALA A 298 13.16 -34.70 -5.77
N PRO A 299 12.37 -35.67 -6.23
CA PRO A 299 11.45 -35.46 -7.35
C PRO A 299 10.15 -34.78 -6.85
N PHE A 300 9.61 -33.87 -7.69
CA PHE A 300 8.38 -33.15 -7.45
C PHE A 300 7.54 -33.02 -8.72
N ASP A 301 6.23 -33.19 -8.58
CA ASP A 301 5.26 -33.00 -9.66
C ASP A 301 4.76 -31.56 -9.70
N ALA A 302 4.89 -30.82 -8.56
CA ALA A 302 4.57 -29.41 -8.46
C ALA A 302 5.45 -28.70 -7.41
N ILE A 303 5.73 -27.42 -7.66
CA ILE A 303 6.43 -26.52 -6.74
C ILE A 303 5.56 -25.27 -6.52
N ILE A 304 5.22 -24.99 -5.27
CA ILE A 304 4.42 -23.83 -4.89
C ILE A 304 5.32 -22.83 -4.15
N LEU A 305 5.55 -21.69 -4.75
CA LEU A 305 6.36 -20.63 -4.18
C LEU A 305 5.53 -19.82 -3.19
N ALA A 306 5.66 -20.11 -1.90
CA ALA A 306 5.10 -19.32 -0.81
C ALA A 306 6.14 -18.31 -0.28
N THR A 307 6.84 -17.66 -1.20
CA THR A 307 8.00 -16.79 -0.98
C THR A 307 7.62 -15.35 -0.63
N GLY A 308 6.31 -15.11 -0.46
CA GLY A 308 5.75 -13.84 -0.01
C GLY A 308 5.60 -12.82 -1.13
N PHE A 309 5.45 -11.56 -0.72
CA PHE A 309 5.06 -10.45 -1.59
C PHE A 309 5.92 -9.23 -1.29
N ALA A 310 5.97 -8.31 -2.24
CA ALA A 310 6.56 -6.98 -2.09
C ALA A 310 5.49 -5.90 -2.29
N PRO A 311 5.67 -4.69 -1.77
CA PRO A 311 4.77 -3.58 -2.06
C PRO A 311 4.69 -3.29 -3.56
N ALA A 312 3.47 -3.04 -4.06
CA ALA A 312 3.25 -2.77 -5.48
C ALA A 312 3.46 -1.26 -5.75
N LEU A 313 4.72 -0.84 -5.88
CA LEU A 313 5.15 0.56 -5.98
C LEU A 313 5.79 0.92 -7.34
N ARG A 314 5.78 0.03 -8.33
CA ARG A 314 6.42 0.25 -9.64
C ARG A 314 5.97 1.53 -10.32
N MET A 315 4.75 2.00 -10.07
CA MET A 315 4.22 3.26 -10.62
C MET A 315 4.97 4.51 -10.15
N LEU A 316 5.71 4.43 -9.05
CA LEU A 316 6.48 5.53 -8.47
C LEU A 316 7.94 5.54 -8.92
N ASP A 317 8.46 4.38 -9.38
CA ASP A 317 9.83 4.23 -9.90
C ASP A 317 10.88 4.83 -8.94
N ASP A 318 11.69 5.75 -9.41
CA ASP A 318 12.77 6.45 -8.70
C ASP A 318 12.32 7.61 -7.78
N LEU A 319 11.02 7.94 -7.78
CA LEU A 319 10.50 9.08 -7.00
C LEU A 319 10.57 8.89 -5.48
N ILE A 320 10.73 7.67 -5.01
CA ILE A 320 10.72 7.33 -3.58
C ILE A 320 11.85 6.39 -3.20
N ALA A 321 12.39 6.57 -2.02
CA ALA A 321 13.28 5.60 -1.39
C ALA A 321 12.45 4.52 -0.64
N CYS A 322 12.91 3.27 -0.73
CA CYS A 322 12.33 2.14 -0.03
C CYS A 322 13.23 1.63 1.11
N ASP A 323 12.64 0.94 2.07
CA ASP A 323 13.37 0.18 3.09
C ASP A 323 13.85 -1.18 2.53
N ALA A 324 14.60 -1.94 3.35
CA ALA A 324 15.11 -3.25 2.97
C ALA A 324 14.02 -4.30 2.64
N LYS A 325 12.76 -4.05 3.02
CA LYS A 325 11.60 -4.90 2.69
C LYS A 325 10.85 -4.42 1.45
N GLY A 326 11.27 -3.29 0.86
CA GLY A 326 10.67 -2.66 -0.32
C GLY A 326 9.49 -1.72 0.00
N PHE A 327 9.22 -1.40 1.28
CA PHE A 327 8.20 -0.42 1.64
C PHE A 327 8.73 1.01 1.50
N ALA A 328 7.90 1.91 0.99
CA ALA A 328 8.22 3.32 0.88
C ALA A 328 8.64 3.92 2.23
N ARG A 329 9.69 4.72 2.25
CA ARG A 329 10.09 5.49 3.44
C ARG A 329 9.05 6.56 3.72
N ARG A 330 8.70 6.73 4.99
CA ARG A 330 7.67 7.64 5.47
C ARG A 330 8.19 8.45 6.65
N ARG A 331 7.76 9.72 6.74
CA ARG A 331 8.09 10.61 7.87
C ARG A 331 7.31 10.24 9.14
N ASP A 332 6.12 9.73 8.94
CA ASP A 332 5.22 9.21 9.96
C ASP A 332 4.61 7.89 9.48
N ARG A 333 3.43 7.52 9.97
CA ARG A 333 2.77 6.26 9.55
C ARG A 333 2.36 6.22 8.08
N VAL A 334 2.10 7.37 7.46
CA VAL A 334 1.38 7.43 6.17
C VAL A 334 2.00 8.39 5.16
N THR A 335 2.74 9.42 5.59
CA THR A 335 3.25 10.49 4.72
C THR A 335 4.59 10.10 4.10
N SER A 336 4.72 10.22 2.79
CA SER A 336 5.99 10.02 2.09
C SER A 336 7.12 10.86 2.71
N ALA A 337 8.30 10.28 2.86
CA ALA A 337 9.50 11.01 3.26
C ALA A 337 10.02 11.90 2.13
N ASP A 338 9.87 11.45 0.89
CA ASP A 338 10.52 12.00 -0.28
C ASP A 338 9.63 13.01 -1.03
N GLN A 339 8.31 12.74 -1.09
CA GLN A 339 7.41 13.48 -1.97
C GLN A 339 6.27 14.15 -1.20
N PRO A 340 6.06 15.48 -1.37
CA PRO A 340 4.93 16.19 -0.77
C PRO A 340 3.61 15.76 -1.43
N GLY A 341 2.54 15.65 -0.61
CA GLY A 341 1.21 15.27 -1.09
C GLY A 341 1.08 13.82 -1.55
N LEU A 342 2.07 12.97 -1.25
CA LEU A 342 2.05 11.52 -1.46
C LEU A 342 1.91 10.81 -0.12
N TYR A 343 0.95 9.88 -0.07
CA TYR A 343 0.61 9.12 1.13
C TYR A 343 0.51 7.63 0.83
N PHE A 344 0.65 6.80 1.89
CA PHE A 344 0.58 5.34 1.80
C PHE A 344 -0.36 4.79 2.87
N VAL A 345 -1.34 3.96 2.49
CA VAL A 345 -2.20 3.22 3.41
C VAL A 345 -2.12 1.74 3.10
N GLY A 346 -2.03 0.90 4.15
CA GLY A 346 -1.79 -0.54 4.00
C GLY A 346 -0.31 -0.91 3.87
N HIS A 347 0.60 0.03 4.15
CA HIS A 347 2.05 -0.14 4.14
C HIS A 347 2.66 -0.35 5.54
N ASN A 348 1.84 -0.39 6.59
CA ASN A 348 2.24 -0.81 7.93
C ASN A 348 1.92 -2.30 8.10
N TYR A 349 2.95 -3.13 7.96
CA TYR A 349 2.82 -4.59 7.99
C TYR A 349 3.59 -5.15 9.19
N ASP A 350 2.88 -5.29 10.31
CA ASP A 350 3.40 -5.76 11.59
C ASP A 350 2.49 -6.86 12.20
N ALA A 351 2.88 -7.39 13.35
CA ALA A 351 2.17 -8.45 14.06
C ALA A 351 0.74 -8.08 14.54
N THR A 352 0.34 -6.81 14.45
CA THR A 352 -1.02 -6.38 14.82
C THR A 352 -2.05 -6.62 13.72
N GLY A 353 -1.60 -6.93 12.50
CA GLY A 353 -2.42 -7.24 11.34
C GLY A 353 -2.60 -6.05 10.39
N GLY A 354 -2.54 -6.35 9.09
CA GLY A 354 -2.61 -5.33 8.04
C GLY A 354 -3.92 -4.54 8.06
N ILE A 355 -5.06 -5.19 8.30
CA ILE A 355 -6.38 -4.53 8.30
C ILE A 355 -6.54 -3.59 9.50
N ALA A 356 -6.07 -4.01 10.68
CA ALA A 356 -6.07 -3.15 11.87
C ALA A 356 -5.20 -1.89 11.67
N ASN A 357 -4.06 -2.02 10.97
CA ASN A 357 -3.25 -0.88 10.59
C ASN A 357 -3.97 0.03 9.57
N ILE A 358 -4.63 -0.52 8.55
CA ILE A 358 -5.44 0.25 7.60
C ILE A 358 -6.52 1.07 8.33
N ARG A 359 -7.25 0.43 9.27
CA ARG A 359 -8.29 1.09 10.09
C ARG A 359 -7.75 2.31 10.84
N ARG A 360 -6.49 2.27 11.27
CA ARG A 360 -5.80 3.35 11.96
C ARG A 360 -5.26 4.41 11.00
N ASP A 361 -4.70 4.00 9.87
CA ASP A 361 -3.94 4.85 8.96
C ASP A 361 -4.84 5.70 8.05
N ALA A 362 -5.97 5.16 7.59
CA ALA A 362 -6.88 5.85 6.68
C ALA A 362 -7.46 7.17 7.26
N PRO A 363 -7.91 7.24 8.53
CA PRO A 363 -8.31 8.51 9.13
C PRO A 363 -7.18 9.53 9.21
N ILE A 364 -5.93 9.10 9.48
CA ILE A 364 -4.75 9.97 9.58
C ILE A 364 -4.47 10.63 8.22
N VAL A 365 -4.49 9.86 7.13
CA VAL A 365 -4.32 10.42 5.78
C VAL A 365 -5.40 11.45 5.45
N ALA A 366 -6.66 11.13 5.73
CA ALA A 366 -7.77 12.05 5.46
C ALA A 366 -7.64 13.35 6.27
N GLU A 367 -7.13 13.28 7.51
CA GLU A 367 -6.83 14.44 8.34
C GLU A 367 -5.70 15.28 7.75
N HIS A 368 -4.57 14.67 7.39
CA HIS A 368 -3.43 15.37 6.80
C HIS A 368 -3.83 16.10 5.51
N ILE A 369 -4.60 15.45 4.65
CA ILE A 369 -5.10 16.07 3.41
C ILE A 369 -6.04 17.24 3.73
N ALA A 370 -6.96 17.08 4.70
CA ALA A 370 -7.87 18.16 5.12
C ALA A 370 -7.09 19.40 5.61
N VAL A 371 -6.09 19.21 6.46
CA VAL A 371 -5.24 20.29 6.98
C VAL A 371 -4.47 20.96 5.85
N CYS A 372 -3.87 20.20 4.93
CA CYS A 372 -3.16 20.74 3.78
C CYS A 372 -4.08 21.60 2.89
N ARG A 373 -5.30 21.11 2.58
CA ARG A 373 -6.29 21.83 1.76
C ARG A 373 -6.76 23.12 2.46
N ALA A 374 -7.07 23.08 3.76
CA ALA A 374 -7.46 24.25 4.51
C ALA A 374 -6.35 25.32 4.54
N THR A 375 -5.09 24.89 4.71
CA THR A 375 -3.92 25.79 4.66
C THR A 375 -3.76 26.41 3.28
N ALA A 376 -3.88 25.62 2.20
CA ALA A 376 -3.79 26.12 0.83
C ALA A 376 -4.91 27.15 0.53
N ALA A 377 -6.14 26.86 0.91
CA ALA A 377 -7.28 27.80 0.73
C ALA A 377 -7.07 29.11 1.49
N ARG A 378 -6.58 29.05 2.75
CA ARG A 378 -6.28 30.25 3.54
C ARG A 378 -5.22 31.13 2.87
N MET A 379 -4.16 30.51 2.35
CA MET A 379 -3.10 31.25 1.68
C MET A 379 -3.53 31.81 0.33
N ALA A 380 -4.36 31.11 -0.43
CA ALA A 380 -4.95 31.62 -1.66
C ALA A 380 -5.79 32.88 -1.40
N LYS A 381 -6.64 32.85 -0.37
CA LYS A 381 -7.44 34.00 0.07
C LYS A 381 -6.58 35.19 0.51
N GLN A 382 -5.45 34.94 1.20
CA GLN A 382 -4.51 35.99 1.57
C GLN A 382 -3.82 36.64 0.37
N ARG A 383 -3.42 35.81 -0.63
CA ARG A 383 -2.82 36.31 -1.87
C ARG A 383 -3.80 37.14 -2.68
N ALA A 384 -5.04 36.68 -2.86
CA ALA A 384 -6.07 37.42 -3.56
C ALA A 384 -6.29 38.81 -2.91
N ARG A 385 -6.43 38.86 -1.59
CA ARG A 385 -6.56 40.14 -0.86
C ARG A 385 -5.33 41.05 -0.99
N ALA A 386 -4.13 40.48 -1.05
CA ALA A 386 -2.89 41.27 -1.28
C ALA A 386 -2.84 41.82 -2.71
N GLN A 387 -3.24 41.04 -3.71
CA GLN A 387 -3.34 41.50 -5.10
C GLN A 387 -4.38 42.62 -5.29
N GLU A 388 -5.58 42.48 -4.69
CA GLU A 388 -6.62 43.49 -4.69
C GLU A 388 -6.13 44.82 -4.08
N ARG A 389 -5.36 44.75 -2.96
CA ARG A 389 -4.76 45.93 -2.30
C ARG A 389 -3.68 46.58 -3.17
N MET A 390 -2.87 45.81 -3.90
CA MET A 390 -1.89 46.35 -4.82
C MET A 390 -2.56 47.06 -5.98
N GLN A 391 -3.53 46.42 -6.64
CA GLN A 391 -4.30 47.02 -7.74
C GLN A 391 -5.00 48.32 -7.33
N ALA A 392 -5.59 48.35 -6.11
CA ALA A 392 -6.21 49.56 -5.57
C ALA A 392 -5.20 50.69 -5.33
N LYS A 393 -3.97 50.38 -4.89
CA LYS A 393 -2.88 51.37 -4.74
C LYS A 393 -2.40 51.89 -6.08
N ASP A 394 -2.18 51.01 -7.05
CA ASP A 394 -1.74 51.39 -8.40
C ASP A 394 -2.81 52.26 -9.09
N GLY A 395 -4.09 51.93 -8.95
CA GLY A 395 -5.21 52.73 -9.44
C GLY A 395 -5.25 54.12 -8.78
N ALA A 396 -5.05 54.21 -7.46
CA ALA A 396 -5.01 55.48 -6.73
C ALA A 396 -3.83 56.38 -7.15
N GLN A 397 -2.63 55.77 -7.39
CA GLN A 397 -1.47 56.48 -7.88
C GLN A 397 -1.67 56.96 -9.30
N ALA A 398 -2.25 56.15 -10.19
CA ALA A 398 -2.55 56.57 -11.54
C ALA A 398 -3.57 57.74 -11.58
N THR A 399 -4.60 57.73 -10.73
CA THR A 399 -5.57 58.79 -10.58
C THR A 399 -4.92 60.07 -10.05
N HIS A 400 -4.03 59.95 -9.06
CA HIS A 400 -3.32 61.09 -8.49
C HIS A 400 -2.34 61.71 -9.52
N GLN A 401 -1.65 60.94 -10.35
CA GLN A 401 -0.80 61.41 -11.45
C GLN A 401 -1.61 62.09 -12.55
N ALA A 402 -2.80 61.55 -12.92
CA ALA A 402 -3.68 62.17 -13.90
C ALA A 402 -4.22 63.51 -13.40
N MET A 403 -4.58 63.64 -12.12
CA MET A 403 -5.00 64.90 -11.51
C MET A 403 -3.85 65.92 -11.40
N ALA A 404 -2.62 65.48 -11.10
CA ALA A 404 -1.44 66.36 -11.06
C ALA A 404 -1.06 66.89 -12.44
N SER A 405 -1.19 66.07 -13.50
CA SER A 405 -0.95 66.53 -14.88
C SER A 405 -2.02 67.49 -15.43
N ALA A 406 -3.25 67.38 -14.93
CA ALA A 406 -4.36 68.29 -15.30
C ALA A 406 -4.28 69.66 -14.58
N ALA A 407 -3.53 69.75 -13.47
CA ALA A 407 -3.40 70.96 -12.65
C ALA A 407 -2.22 71.87 -13.04
N THR A 408 -1.50 71.60 -14.13
CA THR A 408 -0.42 72.50 -14.61
C THR A 408 -1.07 73.61 -15.44
N PRO A 409 -1.07 74.92 -14.97
CA PRO A 409 -1.58 76.05 -15.76
C PRO A 409 -0.69 76.28 -16.99
N GLY A 410 -1.30 76.31 -18.15
CA GLY A 410 -0.65 76.63 -19.41
C GLY A 410 0.06 78.01 -19.32
N SER A 411 1.35 78.02 -19.49
CA SER A 411 2.08 79.33 -19.75
C SER A 411 1.55 79.98 -20.99
N PRO A 412 1.26 81.33 -20.95
CA PRO A 412 0.78 82.06 -22.13
C PRO A 412 1.85 82.07 -23.21
N ALA A 413 1.46 81.76 -24.42
CA ALA A 413 2.27 81.84 -25.61
C ALA A 413 2.72 83.27 -25.87
N VAL A 414 4.00 83.54 -25.79
CA VAL A 414 4.61 84.78 -26.24
C VAL A 414 4.81 84.66 -27.76
N SER A 415 4.10 85.55 -28.54
CA SER A 415 4.27 85.72 -29.98
C SER A 415 5.63 86.34 -30.28
N PRO A 416 6.44 85.94 -31.26
CA PRO A 416 7.64 86.60 -31.71
C PRO A 416 7.30 87.81 -32.66
N PRO A 417 8.12 88.93 -32.68
CA PRO A 417 7.86 90.05 -33.51
C PRO A 417 8.29 89.80 -34.97
N ASP A 418 7.49 90.36 -35.90
CA ASP A 418 7.76 90.47 -37.33
C ASP A 418 9.03 91.24 -37.59
N THR A 419 9.97 90.67 -38.36
CA THR A 419 11.01 91.42 -39.09
C THR A 419 11.07 90.94 -40.53
N ASN A 420 10.57 91.82 -41.40
CA ASN A 420 10.58 91.78 -42.83
C ASN A 420 11.87 92.45 -43.33
N VAL A 421 12.75 91.80 -44.01
CA VAL A 421 13.86 92.43 -44.88
C VAL A 421 14.10 91.47 -46.06
N PRO A 422 14.16 92.02 -47.33
CA PRO A 422 14.14 91.22 -48.53
C PRO A 422 15.52 90.71 -48.99
N PRO A 423 15.62 89.95 -50.08
CA PRO A 423 16.79 89.11 -50.38
C PRO A 423 17.82 89.87 -51.25
N THR A 424 19.07 89.57 -51.06
CA THR A 424 20.12 89.85 -52.08
C THR A 424 20.79 88.57 -52.52
N ALA A 425 20.90 88.52 -53.83
CA ALA A 425 21.51 87.45 -54.60
C ALA A 425 23.07 87.52 -54.55
N SER A 426 23.63 86.43 -54.88
CA SER A 426 24.81 86.15 -55.71
C SER A 426 25.73 85.14 -55.04
N SER A 427 25.91 84.05 -55.63
CA SER A 427 26.79 83.57 -56.70
C SER A 427 28.09 82.96 -56.18
N SER A 428 28.26 81.75 -56.69
CA SER A 428 29.52 81.13 -57.05
C SER A 428 30.47 80.59 -55.98
N GLY A 429 30.83 79.37 -56.18
CA GLY A 429 31.96 78.63 -55.66
C GLY A 429 31.66 77.14 -55.51
#